data_2fca5bb011bc7b09f7875f69fe0cc91d
#
_entry.id   2fca5bb011bc7b09f7875f69fe0cc91d
#
_cell.length_a   1.000
_cell.length_b   1.000
_cell.length_c   1.000
_cell.angle_alpha   90.00
_cell.angle_beta   90.00
_cell.angle_gamma   90.00
#
_symmetry.space_group_name_H-M   'P 1'
#
loop_
_entity.id
_entity.type
_entity.pdbx_description
1 polymer ?
#
loop_
_entity_poly.entity_id
_entity_poly.type
_entity_poly.pdbx_seq_one_letter_code
_entity_poly.pdbx_strand_id
1 'polypeptide(L)'
;MDARPSELTAAALALFVDKGFAATRLDDVAARAGVSKGTLYLYFSSKEALFKAVIEDGMVAALAAAEERLAGFHGSAAELLHELLLGWWRQIGRTAMAGVTKLIISESRNFPEVAQYYHERVITRGRALLRHALERGIGSGEFRPLNVEAAIDVIIAPLLMLAISRFSLRLCGPQVAPETYLETHFELLLQGLRGADPIDDRQPTATTACS
;
A
#
# COMPACT_ATOMS: atom_id res chain seq x y z
N MET A 1 -3.93 32.08 -15.72
CA MET A 1 -3.14 31.28 -14.77
C MET A 1 -3.15 29.85 -15.30
N ASP A 2 -2.03 29.39 -15.85
CA ASP A 2 -1.93 28.03 -16.37
C ASP A 2 -1.72 27.09 -15.18
N ALA A 3 -2.77 26.34 -14.81
CA ALA A 3 -2.64 25.30 -13.78
C ALA A 3 -1.67 24.21 -14.27
N ARG A 4 -0.76 23.79 -13.40
CA ARG A 4 0.12 22.66 -13.67
C ARG A 4 -0.68 21.37 -13.64
N PRO A 5 -0.35 20.33 -14.44
CA PRO A 5 -1.03 19.03 -14.38
C PRO A 5 -1.19 18.49 -12.96
N SER A 6 -0.20 18.70 -12.08
CA SER A 6 -0.22 18.28 -10.67
C SER A 6 -1.31 18.97 -9.83
N GLU A 7 -1.73 20.19 -10.16
CA GLU A 7 -2.84 20.86 -9.48
C GLU A 7 -4.19 20.26 -9.89
N LEU A 8 -4.30 19.83 -11.15
CA LEU A 8 -5.49 19.13 -11.65
C LEU A 8 -5.63 17.73 -11.04
N THR A 9 -4.53 16.96 -10.96
CA THR A 9 -4.54 15.63 -10.33
C THR A 9 -4.82 15.72 -8.83
N ALA A 10 -4.30 16.72 -8.11
CA ALA A 10 -4.62 16.96 -6.70
C ALA A 10 -6.10 17.32 -6.47
N ALA A 11 -6.67 18.19 -7.30
CA ALA A 11 -8.09 18.52 -7.25
C ALA A 11 -8.99 17.32 -7.56
N ALA A 12 -8.60 16.51 -8.56
CA ALA A 12 -9.27 15.29 -8.94
C ALA A 12 -9.25 14.25 -7.83
N LEU A 13 -8.08 13.98 -7.22
CA LEU A 13 -7.95 13.05 -6.10
C LEU A 13 -8.91 13.40 -4.97
N ALA A 14 -8.94 14.68 -4.57
CA ALA A 14 -9.83 15.12 -3.49
C ALA A 14 -11.31 14.86 -3.81
N LEU A 15 -11.75 15.14 -5.04
CA LEU A 15 -13.13 14.90 -5.47
C LEU A 15 -13.45 13.42 -5.62
N PHE A 16 -12.54 12.63 -6.17
CA PHE A 16 -12.72 11.19 -6.31
C PHE A 16 -12.87 10.51 -4.95
N VAL A 17 -12.07 10.90 -3.97
CA VAL A 17 -12.13 10.33 -2.61
C VAL A 17 -13.40 10.76 -1.87
N ASP A 18 -13.85 12.02 -2.06
CA ASP A 18 -15.01 12.59 -1.38
C ASP A 18 -16.34 12.08 -1.98
N LYS A 19 -16.52 12.24 -3.30
CA LYS A 19 -17.78 11.95 -4.01
C LYS A 19 -17.82 10.58 -4.67
N GLY A 20 -16.69 9.89 -4.80
CA GLY A 20 -16.55 8.69 -5.61
C GLY A 20 -16.20 9.00 -7.07
N PHE A 21 -15.66 7.99 -7.77
CA PHE A 21 -15.24 8.15 -9.17
C PHE A 21 -16.45 8.39 -10.10
N ALA A 22 -17.52 7.60 -9.98
CA ALA A 22 -18.70 7.69 -10.85
C ALA A 22 -19.37 9.07 -10.78
N ALA A 23 -19.55 9.62 -9.56
CA ALA A 23 -20.25 10.89 -9.35
C ALA A 23 -19.41 12.13 -9.65
N THR A 24 -18.09 12.01 -9.76
CA THR A 24 -17.21 13.15 -10.05
C THR A 24 -17.30 13.54 -11.53
N ARG A 25 -17.48 14.84 -11.81
CA ARG A 25 -17.49 15.41 -13.16
C ARG A 25 -16.19 16.19 -13.40
N LEU A 26 -15.69 16.18 -14.64
CA LEU A 26 -14.50 16.97 -15.02
C LEU A 26 -14.70 18.48 -14.79
N ASP A 27 -15.93 18.97 -14.94
CA ASP A 27 -16.28 20.36 -14.68
C ASP A 27 -16.07 20.73 -13.20
N ASP A 28 -16.40 19.81 -12.26
CA ASP A 28 -16.14 20.01 -10.83
C ASP A 28 -14.65 20.08 -10.53
N VAL A 29 -13.86 19.23 -11.22
CA VAL A 29 -12.39 19.26 -11.10
C VAL A 29 -11.81 20.56 -11.59
N ALA A 30 -12.23 21.02 -12.77
CA ALA A 30 -11.78 22.31 -13.33
C ALA A 30 -12.11 23.47 -12.38
N ALA A 31 -13.35 23.51 -11.89
CA ALA A 31 -13.78 24.53 -10.93
C ALA A 31 -12.96 24.50 -9.63
N ARG A 32 -12.70 23.30 -9.09
CA ARG A 32 -11.89 23.11 -7.86
C ARG A 32 -10.43 23.53 -8.06
N ALA A 33 -9.88 23.26 -9.23
CA ALA A 33 -8.50 23.65 -9.59
C ALA A 33 -8.39 25.14 -10.01
N GLY A 34 -9.51 25.87 -10.09
CA GLY A 34 -9.51 27.28 -10.47
C GLY A 34 -9.19 27.55 -11.94
N VAL A 35 -9.49 26.57 -12.82
CA VAL A 35 -9.22 26.66 -14.26
C VAL A 35 -10.49 26.55 -15.10
N SER A 36 -10.40 26.93 -16.37
CA SER A 36 -11.50 26.72 -17.31
C SER A 36 -11.63 25.23 -17.68
N LYS A 37 -12.83 24.82 -18.06
CA LYS A 37 -13.08 23.48 -18.59
C LYS A 37 -12.18 23.20 -19.81
N GLY A 38 -12.00 24.18 -20.70
CA GLY A 38 -11.10 24.05 -21.86
C GLY A 38 -9.65 23.77 -21.45
N THR A 39 -9.16 24.43 -20.39
CA THR A 39 -7.82 24.18 -19.87
C THR A 39 -7.66 22.75 -19.38
N LEU A 40 -8.63 22.18 -18.66
CA LEU A 40 -8.56 20.81 -18.21
C LEU A 40 -8.52 19.82 -19.39
N TYR A 41 -9.35 20.04 -20.41
CA TYR A 41 -9.39 19.16 -21.61
C TYR A 41 -8.14 19.23 -22.48
N LEU A 42 -7.30 20.27 -22.35
CA LEU A 42 -5.97 20.28 -22.98
C LEU A 42 -5.02 19.22 -22.40
N TYR A 43 -5.20 18.86 -21.12
CA TYR A 43 -4.33 17.90 -20.42
C TYR A 43 -4.94 16.49 -20.36
N PHE A 44 -6.24 16.40 -20.19
CA PHE A 44 -6.92 15.11 -19.95
C PHE A 44 -8.15 14.96 -20.83
N SER A 45 -8.12 13.99 -21.72
CA SER A 45 -9.21 13.72 -22.69
C SER A 45 -10.44 13.11 -22.03
N SER A 46 -10.31 12.48 -20.85
CA SER A 46 -11.41 11.82 -20.15
C SER A 46 -11.17 11.77 -18.63
N LYS A 47 -12.21 11.39 -17.89
CA LYS A 47 -12.13 11.18 -16.45
C LYS A 47 -11.21 10.01 -16.09
N GLU A 48 -11.21 8.96 -16.90
CA GLU A 48 -10.34 7.80 -16.79
C GLU A 48 -8.87 8.18 -16.99
N ALA A 49 -8.58 9.03 -17.99
CA ALA A 49 -7.24 9.54 -18.25
C ALA A 49 -6.73 10.37 -17.06
N LEU A 50 -7.57 11.22 -16.50
CA LEU A 50 -7.26 12.01 -15.31
C LEU A 50 -7.03 11.11 -14.09
N PHE A 51 -7.83 10.06 -13.91
CA PHE A 51 -7.65 9.14 -12.79
C PHE A 51 -6.38 8.30 -12.91
N LYS A 52 -6.02 7.87 -14.11
CA LYS A 52 -4.71 7.23 -14.39
C LYS A 52 -3.56 8.17 -14.04
N ALA A 53 -3.65 9.46 -14.35
CA ALA A 53 -2.65 10.45 -13.96
C ALA A 53 -2.57 10.63 -12.44
N VAL A 54 -3.68 10.62 -11.72
CA VAL A 54 -3.69 10.61 -10.24
C VAL A 54 -2.93 9.40 -9.69
N ILE A 55 -3.10 8.21 -10.28
CA ILE A 55 -2.37 6.99 -9.88
C ILE A 55 -0.87 7.15 -10.17
N GLU A 56 -0.49 7.70 -11.33
CA GLU A 56 0.93 7.93 -11.69
C GLU A 56 1.59 8.90 -10.73
N ASP A 57 1.00 10.08 -10.50
CA ASP A 57 1.58 11.13 -9.66
C ASP A 57 1.74 10.72 -8.20
N GLY A 58 0.86 9.85 -7.70
CA GLY A 58 0.88 9.42 -6.31
C GLY A 58 1.51 8.05 -6.11
N MET A 59 0.83 6.99 -6.54
CA MET A 59 1.21 5.61 -6.21
C MET A 59 2.42 5.11 -7.02
N VAL A 60 2.44 5.39 -8.32
CA VAL A 60 3.54 4.94 -9.19
C VAL A 60 4.82 5.70 -8.84
N ALA A 61 4.74 6.99 -8.56
CA ALA A 61 5.88 7.78 -8.09
C ALA A 61 6.43 7.26 -6.75
N ALA A 62 5.55 6.88 -5.81
CA ALA A 62 5.94 6.29 -4.53
C ALA A 62 6.65 4.94 -4.70
N LEU A 63 6.17 4.10 -5.62
CA LEU A 63 6.81 2.82 -5.96
C LEU A 63 8.17 3.02 -6.61
N ALA A 64 8.31 3.95 -7.55
CA ALA A 64 9.59 4.27 -8.18
C ALA A 64 10.62 4.69 -7.13
N ALA A 65 10.25 5.57 -6.19
CA ALA A 65 11.11 5.94 -5.09
C ALA A 65 11.46 4.78 -4.15
N ALA A 66 10.58 3.80 -3.98
CA ALA A 66 10.89 2.58 -3.22
C ALA A 66 11.85 1.66 -3.98
N GLU A 67 11.69 1.51 -5.28
CA GLU A 67 12.59 0.74 -6.16
C GLU A 67 14.02 1.32 -6.18
N GLU A 68 14.13 2.64 -6.26
CA GLU A 68 15.43 3.33 -6.18
C GLU A 68 16.13 3.09 -4.84
N ARG A 69 15.38 3.18 -3.73
CA ARG A 69 15.94 2.87 -2.39
C ARG A 69 16.35 1.42 -2.25
N LEU A 70 15.58 0.49 -2.83
CA LEU A 70 15.91 -0.93 -2.83
C LEU A 70 17.26 -1.22 -3.52
N ALA A 71 17.53 -0.56 -4.64
CA ALA A 71 18.75 -0.77 -5.41
C ALA A 71 20.04 -0.46 -4.62
N GLY A 72 19.98 0.45 -3.65
CA GLY A 72 21.10 0.81 -2.77
C GLY A 72 20.99 0.26 -1.35
N PHE A 73 20.08 -0.67 -1.08
CA PHE A 73 19.83 -1.12 0.29
C PHE A 73 20.79 -2.24 0.73
N HIS A 74 21.56 -1.99 1.80
CA HIS A 74 22.57 -2.91 2.34
C HIS A 74 22.20 -3.53 3.71
N GLY A 75 21.05 -3.20 4.29
CA GLY A 75 20.58 -3.75 5.56
C GLY A 75 20.09 -5.20 5.47
N SER A 76 19.59 -5.73 6.57
CA SER A 76 18.96 -7.06 6.64
C SER A 76 17.66 -7.12 5.84
N ALA A 77 17.14 -8.32 5.60
CA ALA A 77 15.84 -8.48 4.92
C ALA A 77 14.68 -7.99 5.77
N ALA A 78 14.77 -8.11 7.09
CA ALA A 78 13.78 -7.56 8.03
C ALA A 78 13.76 -6.03 7.98
N GLU A 79 14.91 -5.37 7.99
CA GLU A 79 14.99 -3.91 7.84
C GLU A 79 14.43 -3.44 6.50
N LEU A 80 14.73 -4.17 5.41
CA LEU A 80 14.17 -3.87 4.10
C LEU A 80 12.65 -3.97 4.11
N LEU A 81 12.10 -5.06 4.64
CA LEU A 81 10.65 -5.26 4.74
C LEU A 81 9.99 -4.16 5.57
N HIS A 82 10.60 -3.79 6.71
CA HIS A 82 10.14 -2.69 7.56
C HIS A 82 10.11 -1.35 6.81
N GLU A 83 11.18 -1.01 6.09
CA GLU A 83 11.25 0.22 5.29
C GLU A 83 10.19 0.25 4.18
N LEU A 84 9.93 -0.87 3.50
CA LEU A 84 8.89 -0.97 2.48
C LEU A 84 7.49 -0.72 3.08
N LEU A 85 7.17 -1.34 4.23
CA LEU A 85 5.86 -1.20 4.88
C LEU A 85 5.65 0.21 5.44
N LEU A 86 6.63 0.75 6.16
CA LEU A 86 6.57 2.12 6.68
C LEU A 86 6.62 3.17 5.57
N GLY A 87 7.40 2.94 4.51
CA GLY A 87 7.45 3.80 3.33
C GLY A 87 6.09 3.89 2.65
N TRP A 88 5.44 2.75 2.43
CA TRP A 88 4.08 2.71 1.90
C TRP A 88 3.09 3.46 2.79
N TRP A 89 3.16 3.25 4.11
CA TRP A 89 2.29 3.95 5.05
C TRP A 89 2.49 5.46 4.99
N ARG A 90 3.74 5.92 5.04
CA ARG A 90 4.08 7.36 5.01
C ARG A 90 3.63 8.05 3.72
N GLN A 91 3.77 7.40 2.57
CA GLN A 91 3.50 8.02 1.28
C GLN A 91 2.07 7.81 0.79
N ILE A 92 1.44 6.70 1.15
CA ILE A 92 0.11 6.30 0.66
C ILE A 92 -0.88 6.14 1.81
N GLY A 93 -0.62 5.25 2.74
CA GLY A 93 -1.60 4.81 3.75
C GLY A 93 -2.17 5.93 4.62
N ARG A 94 -1.34 6.90 5.01
CA ARG A 94 -1.77 8.06 5.82
C ARG A 94 -2.28 9.25 5.00
N THR A 95 -2.25 9.19 3.68
CA THR A 95 -2.63 10.28 2.77
C THR A 95 -3.95 10.00 2.05
N ALA A 96 -4.49 10.98 1.34
CA ALA A 96 -5.68 10.80 0.51
C ALA A 96 -5.51 9.71 -0.57
N MET A 97 -4.27 9.34 -0.94
CA MET A 97 -3.98 8.28 -1.89
C MET A 97 -4.50 6.91 -1.45
N ALA A 98 -4.62 6.64 -0.15
CA ALA A 98 -5.26 5.43 0.35
C ALA A 98 -6.72 5.29 -0.10
N GLY A 99 -7.41 6.41 -0.34
CA GLY A 99 -8.76 6.44 -0.91
C GLY A 99 -8.84 5.90 -2.33
N VAL A 100 -7.75 5.98 -3.12
CA VAL A 100 -7.67 5.41 -4.47
C VAL A 100 -7.84 3.90 -4.44
N THR A 101 -7.19 3.21 -3.49
CA THR A 101 -7.34 1.75 -3.33
C THR A 101 -8.79 1.35 -3.08
N LYS A 102 -9.51 2.11 -2.22
CA LYS A 102 -10.94 1.90 -2.00
C LYS A 102 -11.75 2.07 -3.29
N LEU A 103 -11.46 3.14 -4.05
CA LEU A 103 -12.14 3.42 -5.31
C LEU A 103 -11.93 2.30 -6.33
N ILE A 104 -10.71 1.80 -6.46
CA ILE A 104 -10.43 0.66 -7.34
C ILE A 104 -11.23 -0.57 -6.93
N ILE A 105 -11.29 -0.90 -5.64
CA ILE A 105 -12.07 -2.06 -5.16
C ILE A 105 -13.56 -1.90 -5.47
N SER A 106 -14.13 -0.70 -5.25
CA SER A 106 -15.56 -0.46 -5.47
C SER A 106 -15.96 -0.34 -6.95
N GLU A 107 -15.06 0.18 -7.78
CA GLU A 107 -15.37 0.58 -9.17
C GLU A 107 -14.76 -0.36 -10.23
N SER A 108 -13.99 -1.38 -9.84
CA SER A 108 -13.28 -2.26 -10.78
C SER A 108 -14.19 -2.93 -11.81
N ARG A 109 -15.44 -3.24 -11.46
CA ARG A 109 -16.41 -3.83 -12.38
C ARG A 109 -16.98 -2.83 -13.38
N ASN A 110 -17.10 -1.56 -12.96
CA ASN A 110 -17.66 -0.50 -13.80
C ASN A 110 -16.61 0.09 -14.73
N PHE A 111 -15.34 0.09 -14.30
CA PHE A 111 -14.20 0.68 -15.04
C PHE A 111 -13.02 -0.31 -15.14
N PRO A 112 -13.16 -1.40 -15.91
CA PRO A 112 -12.16 -2.47 -15.97
C PRO A 112 -10.80 -2.00 -16.49
N GLU A 113 -10.76 -1.02 -17.40
CA GLU A 113 -9.51 -0.44 -17.91
C GLU A 113 -8.69 0.25 -16.82
N VAL A 114 -9.35 0.92 -15.87
CA VAL A 114 -8.69 1.58 -14.75
C VAL A 114 -8.21 0.55 -13.75
N ALA A 115 -8.99 -0.50 -13.50
CA ALA A 115 -8.61 -1.59 -12.62
C ALA A 115 -7.40 -2.36 -13.18
N GLN A 116 -7.38 -2.65 -14.48
CA GLN A 116 -6.25 -3.28 -15.14
C GLN A 116 -4.99 -2.41 -15.06
N TYR A 117 -5.13 -1.11 -15.35
CA TYR A 117 -4.03 -0.16 -15.25
C TYR A 117 -3.44 -0.12 -13.83
N TYR A 118 -4.30 -0.07 -12.79
CA TYR A 118 -3.88 -0.11 -11.41
C TYR A 118 -3.18 -1.43 -11.05
N HIS A 119 -3.70 -2.55 -11.53
CA HIS A 119 -3.07 -3.85 -11.34
C HIS A 119 -1.65 -3.89 -11.91
N GLU A 120 -1.48 -3.47 -13.16
CA GLU A 120 -0.18 -3.50 -13.85
C GLU A 120 0.82 -2.51 -13.24
N ARG A 121 0.38 -1.28 -12.98
CA ARG A 121 1.28 -0.19 -12.57
C ARG A 121 1.56 -0.14 -11.07
N VAL A 122 0.63 -0.64 -10.24
CA VAL A 122 0.74 -0.54 -8.78
C VAL A 122 0.86 -1.92 -8.13
N ILE A 123 -0.12 -2.82 -8.34
CA ILE A 123 -0.14 -4.10 -7.62
C ILE A 123 1.07 -4.95 -8.00
N THR A 124 1.32 -5.14 -9.28
CA THR A 124 2.43 -5.98 -9.77
C THR A 124 3.78 -5.49 -9.26
N ARG A 125 4.03 -4.18 -9.29
CA ARG A 125 5.28 -3.57 -8.81
C ARG A 125 5.43 -3.65 -7.28
N GLY A 126 4.37 -3.34 -6.54
CA GLY A 126 4.38 -3.45 -5.08
C GLY A 126 4.64 -4.89 -4.61
N ARG A 127 4.02 -5.88 -5.27
CA ARG A 127 4.28 -7.30 -5.01
C ARG A 127 5.73 -7.69 -5.32
N ALA A 128 6.32 -7.17 -6.39
CA ALA A 128 7.72 -7.44 -6.75
C ALA A 128 8.70 -6.94 -5.68
N LEU A 129 8.47 -5.76 -5.09
CA LEU A 129 9.28 -5.23 -4.00
C LEU A 129 9.24 -6.15 -2.76
N LEU A 130 8.04 -6.58 -2.35
CA LEU A 130 7.87 -7.48 -1.21
C LEU A 130 8.46 -8.87 -1.49
N ARG A 131 8.28 -9.40 -2.70
CA ARG A 131 8.88 -10.67 -3.13
C ARG A 131 10.39 -10.61 -2.99
N HIS A 132 11.02 -9.55 -3.49
CA HIS A 132 12.46 -9.37 -3.39
C HIS A 132 12.94 -9.38 -1.93
N ALA A 133 12.24 -8.69 -1.02
CA ALA A 133 12.59 -8.67 0.40
C ALA A 133 12.46 -10.06 1.05
N LEU A 134 11.39 -10.79 0.74
CA LEU A 134 11.15 -12.14 1.29
C LEU A 134 12.16 -13.15 0.74
N GLU A 135 12.38 -13.18 -0.59
CA GLU A 135 13.34 -14.09 -1.23
C GLU A 135 14.76 -13.84 -0.74
N ARG A 136 15.15 -12.57 -0.55
CA ARG A 136 16.43 -12.20 0.06
C ARG A 136 16.56 -12.75 1.48
N GLY A 137 15.52 -12.63 2.31
CA GLY A 137 15.52 -13.14 3.68
C GLY A 137 15.58 -14.66 3.74
N ILE A 138 14.89 -15.36 2.85
CA ILE A 138 14.94 -16.82 2.74
C ILE A 138 16.33 -17.25 2.26
N GLY A 139 16.88 -16.57 1.24
CA GLY A 139 18.20 -16.90 0.68
C GLY A 139 19.36 -16.67 1.64
N SER A 140 19.25 -15.69 2.54
CA SER A 140 20.23 -15.42 3.60
C SER A 140 20.06 -16.29 4.86
N GLY A 141 18.96 -17.04 4.96
CA GLY A 141 18.61 -17.80 6.17
C GLY A 141 18.00 -16.94 7.30
N GLU A 142 17.75 -15.64 7.06
CA GLU A 142 17.10 -14.75 8.02
C GLU A 142 15.62 -15.11 8.20
N PHE A 143 14.96 -15.56 7.12
CA PHE A 143 13.59 -16.04 7.12
C PHE A 143 13.53 -17.54 6.82
N ARG A 144 12.59 -18.23 7.46
CA ARG A 144 12.32 -19.64 7.16
C ARG A 144 11.76 -19.81 5.75
N PRO A 145 11.88 -20.98 5.13
CA PRO A 145 11.18 -21.29 3.89
C PRO A 145 9.66 -21.16 4.06
N LEU A 146 8.99 -20.50 3.11
CA LEU A 146 7.55 -20.27 3.12
C LEU A 146 7.04 -20.04 1.70
N ASN A 147 5.70 -20.04 1.53
CA ASN A 147 5.08 -19.66 0.28
C ASN A 147 5.11 -18.13 0.17
N VAL A 148 6.00 -17.61 -0.68
CA VAL A 148 6.24 -16.17 -0.85
C VAL A 148 4.99 -15.43 -1.32
N GLU A 149 4.22 -15.99 -2.26
CA GLU A 149 3.02 -15.32 -2.78
C GLU A 149 1.93 -15.21 -1.71
N ALA A 150 1.70 -16.26 -0.95
CA ALA A 150 0.76 -16.24 0.16
C ALA A 150 1.23 -15.27 1.28
N ALA A 151 2.54 -15.23 1.55
CA ALA A 151 3.09 -14.30 2.53
C ALA A 151 2.88 -12.83 2.11
N ILE A 152 3.06 -12.51 0.83
CA ILE A 152 2.79 -11.16 0.31
C ILE A 152 1.33 -10.76 0.59
N ASP A 153 0.37 -11.63 0.32
CA ASP A 153 -1.05 -11.33 0.56
C ASP A 153 -1.35 -11.11 2.06
N VAL A 154 -0.78 -11.95 2.93
CA VAL A 154 -0.91 -11.79 4.39
C VAL A 154 -0.27 -10.51 4.90
N ILE A 155 0.87 -10.11 4.34
CA ILE A 155 1.57 -8.87 4.69
C ILE A 155 0.75 -7.64 4.30
N ILE A 156 0.19 -7.63 3.10
CA ILE A 156 -0.52 -6.47 2.55
C ILE A 156 -1.90 -6.28 3.18
N ALA A 157 -2.63 -7.35 3.47
CA ALA A 157 -4.02 -7.29 3.92
C ALA A 157 -4.27 -6.38 5.14
N PRO A 158 -3.47 -6.45 6.24
CA PRO A 158 -3.64 -5.56 7.38
C PRO A 158 -3.40 -4.08 7.06
N LEU A 159 -2.43 -3.78 6.18
CA LEU A 159 -2.14 -2.41 5.74
C LEU A 159 -3.30 -1.83 4.94
N LEU A 160 -3.86 -2.62 4.02
CA LEU A 160 -5.03 -2.21 3.24
C LEU A 160 -6.24 -2.01 4.14
N MET A 161 -6.47 -2.90 5.10
CA MET A 161 -7.58 -2.77 6.05
C MET A 161 -7.45 -1.51 6.90
N LEU A 162 -6.25 -1.20 7.40
CA LEU A 162 -5.98 0.03 8.14
C LEU A 162 -6.26 1.27 7.28
N ALA A 163 -5.80 1.28 6.02
CA ALA A 163 -6.03 2.37 5.10
C ALA A 163 -7.51 2.55 4.75
N ILE A 164 -8.22 1.46 4.43
CA ILE A 164 -9.65 1.48 4.08
C ILE A 164 -10.49 1.93 5.28
N SER A 165 -10.20 1.45 6.48
CA SER A 165 -10.98 1.79 7.68
C SER A 165 -10.95 3.28 8.01
N ARG A 166 -9.83 3.96 7.77
CA ARG A 166 -9.70 5.41 7.98
C ARG A 166 -10.59 6.24 7.05
N PHE A 167 -10.78 5.80 5.80
CA PHE A 167 -11.50 6.55 4.78
C PHE A 167 -12.94 6.08 4.57
N SER A 168 -13.28 4.87 5.04
CA SER A 168 -14.58 4.27 4.75
C SER A 168 -15.39 3.93 5.98
N LEU A 169 -14.71 3.43 7.02
CA LEU A 169 -15.35 3.01 8.25
C LEU A 169 -15.11 4.09 9.30
N ARG A 170 -16.02 5.03 9.41
CA ARG A 170 -16.03 5.94 10.58
C ARG A 170 -16.46 5.13 11.81
N LEU A 171 -15.55 4.27 12.29
CA LEU A 171 -15.79 3.44 13.46
C LEU A 171 -15.95 4.34 14.68
N CYS A 172 -17.09 4.24 15.36
CA CYS A 172 -17.30 4.87 16.65
C CYS A 172 -16.57 4.06 17.72
N GLY A 173 -15.78 4.72 18.55
CA GLY A 173 -15.08 4.09 19.67
C GLY A 173 -13.56 4.32 19.67
N PRO A 174 -12.87 3.89 20.73
CA PRO A 174 -11.42 4.02 20.83
C PRO A 174 -10.74 3.18 19.75
N GLN A 175 -9.91 3.82 18.93
CA GLN A 175 -9.14 3.16 17.88
C GLN A 175 -7.69 3.10 18.30
N VAL A 176 -7.03 2.00 17.95
CA VAL A 176 -5.57 1.88 18.09
C VAL A 176 -4.92 2.90 17.15
N ALA A 177 -3.89 3.60 17.65
CA ALA A 177 -3.11 4.51 16.83
C ALA A 177 -2.50 3.73 15.64
N PRO A 178 -2.51 4.29 14.44
CA PRO A 178 -1.97 3.61 13.24
C PRO A 178 -0.52 3.16 13.41
N GLU A 179 0.28 3.94 14.09
CA GLU A 179 1.68 3.64 14.39
C GLU A 179 1.80 2.37 15.25
N THR A 180 1.04 2.29 16.34
CA THR A 180 1.00 1.10 17.22
C THR A 180 0.49 -0.13 16.45
N TYR A 181 -0.52 0.04 15.59
CA TYR A 181 -1.03 -1.05 14.76
C TYR A 181 0.05 -1.61 13.82
N LEU A 182 0.80 -0.71 13.16
CA LEU A 182 1.86 -1.10 12.22
C LEU A 182 3.05 -1.74 12.92
N GLU A 183 3.45 -1.22 14.09
CA GLU A 183 4.51 -1.81 14.91
C GLU A 183 4.12 -3.23 15.35
N THR A 184 2.92 -3.40 15.89
CA THR A 184 2.41 -4.72 16.30
C THR A 184 2.33 -5.68 15.10
N HIS A 185 1.82 -5.20 13.95
CA HIS A 185 1.78 -6.02 12.75
C HIS A 185 3.17 -6.48 12.32
N PHE A 186 4.15 -5.57 12.33
CA PHE A 186 5.52 -5.89 11.94
C PHE A 186 6.20 -6.87 12.91
N GLU A 187 6.00 -6.70 14.23
CA GLU A 187 6.50 -7.64 15.24
C GLU A 187 5.95 -9.06 15.04
N LEU A 188 4.63 -9.18 14.91
CA LEU A 188 3.98 -10.48 14.66
C LEU A 188 4.46 -11.11 13.34
N LEU A 189 4.62 -10.30 12.30
CA LEU A 189 5.12 -10.73 11.01
C LEU A 189 6.54 -11.28 11.12
N LEU A 190 7.45 -10.55 11.79
CA LEU A 190 8.84 -10.99 11.95
C LEU A 190 8.96 -12.29 12.74
N GLN A 191 8.18 -12.45 13.81
CA GLN A 191 8.14 -13.70 14.56
C GLN A 191 7.72 -14.88 13.67
N GLY A 192 6.70 -14.68 12.83
CA GLY A 192 6.24 -15.70 11.89
C GLY A 192 7.23 -16.00 10.76
N LEU A 193 7.99 -15.00 10.29
CA LEU A 193 8.98 -15.15 9.23
C LEU A 193 10.27 -15.83 9.71
N ARG A 194 10.75 -15.51 10.90
CA ARG A 194 11.98 -16.11 11.46
C ARG A 194 11.78 -17.56 11.90
N GLY A 195 10.56 -17.98 12.18
CA GLY A 195 10.26 -19.27 12.77
C GLY A 195 10.44 -19.28 14.30
N ALA A 196 9.99 -20.32 14.95
CA ALA A 196 10.34 -20.55 16.35
C ALA A 196 11.82 -20.98 16.40
N ASP A 197 12.60 -20.42 17.34
CA ASP A 197 13.87 -21.05 17.72
C ASP A 197 13.61 -22.54 17.96
N PRO A 198 14.51 -23.45 17.52
CA PRO A 198 14.32 -24.85 17.80
C PRO A 198 14.13 -24.97 19.32
N ILE A 199 12.99 -25.56 19.71
CA ILE A 199 12.69 -25.83 21.12
C ILE A 199 13.91 -26.56 21.65
N ASP A 200 14.58 -26.00 22.63
CA ASP A 200 15.70 -26.66 23.31
C ASP A 200 15.13 -27.87 24.07
N ASP A 201 15.16 -29.03 23.40
CA ASP A 201 14.68 -30.32 23.88
C ASP A 201 15.53 -30.83 25.10
N ARG A 202 16.35 -29.99 25.71
CA ARG A 202 17.14 -30.29 26.90
C ARG A 202 16.42 -29.96 28.20
N GLN A 203 15.15 -30.32 28.33
CA GLN A 203 14.61 -30.46 29.68
C GLN A 203 14.94 -31.89 30.17
N PRO A 204 15.76 -32.03 31.24
CA PRO A 204 16.00 -33.35 31.83
C PRO A 204 14.67 -33.88 32.39
N THR A 205 14.27 -35.02 31.92
CA THR A 205 13.21 -35.81 32.56
C THR A 205 13.61 -36.04 34.02
N ALA A 206 12.97 -35.35 34.94
CA ALA A 206 13.07 -35.64 36.35
C ALA A 206 12.44 -37.02 36.60
N THR A 207 13.31 -38.00 36.70
CA THR A 207 12.92 -39.35 37.15
C THR A 207 12.58 -39.23 38.65
N THR A 208 11.31 -39.19 38.96
CA THR A 208 10.84 -39.34 40.34
C THR A 208 10.90 -40.85 40.68
N ALA A 209 11.95 -41.23 41.35
CA ALA A 209 11.97 -42.54 42.02
C ALA A 209 11.05 -42.49 43.20
N CYS A 210 9.98 -43.28 43.17
CA CYS A 210 9.17 -43.66 44.34
C CYS A 210 9.94 -44.74 45.13
N SER A 211 10.19 -44.46 46.40
CA SER A 211 10.48 -45.47 47.40
C SER A 211 9.35 -45.45 48.43
#